data_41b4e376f1bc028f2090bab0f057a839
#
_entry.id   41b4e376f1bc028f2090bab0f057a839
#
_cell.length_a   1.000
_cell.length_b   1.000
_cell.length_c   1.000
_cell.angle_alpha   90.00
_cell.angle_beta   90.00
_cell.angle_gamma   90.00
#
_symmetry.space_group_name_H-M   'P 1'
#
loop_
_entity.id
_entity.type
_entity.pdbx_description
1 polymer ?
#
loop_
_entity_poly.entity_id
_entity_poly.type
_entity_poly.pdbx_seq_one_letter_code
_entity_poly.pdbx_strand_id
1 'polypeptide(L)'
;MRKLVKYAGIGLLVMGLAACDNSDTSTPAQGSAAASDAAGQAINLLDGKLNFTLPAGMTDQSGKLGTQANNMHVYSDATGQKAVIVIVGDDTNEDLGVLAKRLEDQPRSRDPQLQVVTNKAIELKDHKLQQLDSIISAKGQTAYSSVVLGKVDNKLLTLQITLPADDQQKAQTAAENIINTLVIQ
;
A
#
# COMPACT_ATOMS: atom_id res chain seq x y z
N MET A 1 -34.01 -43.99 -25.74
CA MET A 1 -33.20 -44.43 -26.87
C MET A 1 -31.84 -43.81 -26.71
N ARG A 2 -30.88 -44.56 -26.17
CA ARG A 2 -29.66 -45.05 -26.84
C ARG A 2 -28.82 -43.89 -27.37
N LYS A 3 -27.54 -43.68 -27.02
CA LYS A 3 -26.43 -44.62 -26.81
C LYS A 3 -25.26 -43.93 -26.07
N LEU A 4 -24.70 -44.69 -25.18
CA LEU A 4 -23.32 -44.61 -24.69
C LEU A 4 -22.29 -44.56 -25.83
N VAL A 5 -21.22 -43.78 -25.64
CA VAL A 5 -19.86 -44.20 -26.09
C VAL A 5 -18.85 -43.74 -25.06
N LYS A 6 -18.21 -44.74 -24.47
CA LYS A 6 -16.96 -44.68 -23.68
C LYS A 6 -15.81 -44.51 -24.63
N TYR A 7 -14.82 -43.71 -24.27
CA TYR A 7 -13.45 -44.02 -24.62
C TYR A 7 -12.50 -43.58 -23.46
N ALA A 8 -11.89 -44.58 -22.92
CA ALA A 8 -10.74 -44.53 -22.07
C ALA A 8 -9.48 -44.29 -22.92
N GLY A 9 -8.60 -43.48 -22.44
CA GLY A 9 -7.29 -43.28 -23.02
C GLY A 9 -6.27 -43.06 -21.91
N ILE A 10 -5.59 -44.12 -21.57
CA ILE A 10 -4.42 -44.22 -20.69
C ILE A 10 -3.20 -43.78 -21.45
N GLY A 11 -2.30 -43.03 -20.80
CA GLY A 11 -0.95 -42.73 -21.26
C GLY A 11 -0.21 -41.96 -20.23
N LEU A 12 0.37 -42.64 -19.28
CA LEU A 12 1.77 -43.01 -19.00
C LEU A 12 2.78 -41.84 -19.04
N LEU A 13 3.18 -41.49 -17.79
CA LEU A 13 4.55 -41.48 -17.27
C LEU A 13 5.69 -41.08 -18.22
N VAL A 14 6.36 -39.98 -17.87
CA VAL A 14 7.81 -39.91 -17.96
C VAL A 14 8.37 -39.26 -16.71
N MET A 15 9.00 -40.06 -15.89
CA MET A 15 10.00 -39.65 -14.92
C MET A 15 11.24 -39.14 -15.67
N GLY A 16 11.67 -37.96 -15.33
CA GLY A 16 12.96 -37.42 -15.73
C GLY A 16 13.67 -36.86 -14.50
N LEU A 17 14.34 -37.73 -13.79
CA LEU A 17 15.42 -37.34 -12.88
C LEU A 17 16.61 -36.93 -13.76
N ALA A 18 17.06 -35.72 -13.62
CA ALA A 18 18.40 -35.33 -14.00
C ALA A 18 18.96 -34.45 -12.89
N ALA A 19 19.97 -35.01 -12.31
CA ALA A 19 20.82 -34.50 -11.28
C ALA A 19 21.64 -33.29 -11.73
N CYS A 20 21.98 -32.49 -10.71
CA CYS A 20 23.20 -31.70 -10.52
C CYS A 20 24.13 -31.53 -11.71
N ASP A 21 24.45 -30.33 -12.08
CA ASP A 21 25.83 -29.92 -12.09
C ASP A 21 25.98 -28.41 -11.89
N ASN A 22 27.01 -28.11 -11.18
CA ASN A 22 27.53 -26.88 -10.69
C ASN A 22 28.18 -26.11 -11.83
N SER A 23 27.83 -24.83 -12.04
CA SER A 23 28.82 -23.82 -12.46
C SER A 23 28.14 -22.47 -12.72
N ASP A 24 28.60 -21.52 -11.97
CA ASP A 24 28.64 -20.08 -12.19
C ASP A 24 28.18 -19.54 -13.56
N THR A 25 27.14 -18.73 -13.56
CA THR A 25 27.17 -17.42 -14.23
C THR A 25 25.91 -16.63 -13.87
N SER A 26 26.14 -15.50 -13.30
CA SER A 26 25.20 -14.44 -12.97
C SER A 26 24.37 -14.00 -14.17
N THR A 27 23.06 -14.19 -14.08
CA THR A 27 22.09 -13.40 -14.82
C THR A 27 20.91 -13.16 -13.88
N PRO A 28 20.45 -11.93 -13.68
CA PRO A 28 19.28 -11.70 -12.85
C PRO A 28 18.05 -12.20 -13.59
N ALA A 29 17.64 -13.40 -13.27
CA ALA A 29 16.34 -13.89 -13.66
C ALA A 29 15.30 -13.08 -12.92
N GLN A 30 14.46 -12.44 -13.67
CA GLN A 30 13.20 -11.86 -13.25
C GLN A 30 12.31 -13.02 -12.76
N GLY A 31 12.53 -13.44 -11.53
CA GLY A 31 11.74 -14.45 -10.87
C GLY A 31 10.44 -13.81 -10.42
N SER A 32 9.34 -14.25 -10.97
CA SER A 32 8.04 -14.14 -10.33
C SER A 32 8.19 -14.77 -8.94
N ALA A 33 8.37 -13.95 -7.94
CA ALA A 33 8.42 -14.41 -6.57
C ALA A 33 7.03 -14.92 -6.22
N ALA A 34 6.92 -16.22 -6.07
CA ALA A 34 5.81 -16.81 -5.35
C ALA A 34 5.82 -16.20 -3.95
N ALA A 35 4.69 -15.62 -3.57
CA ALA A 35 4.50 -14.95 -2.31
C ALA A 35 4.88 -15.88 -1.16
N SER A 36 5.90 -15.53 -0.44
CA SER A 36 6.12 -16.06 0.90
C SER A 36 5.24 -15.23 1.86
N ASP A 37 4.37 -15.88 2.59
CA ASP A 37 3.30 -15.35 3.44
C ASP A 37 3.73 -14.47 4.62
N ALA A 38 4.92 -13.94 4.67
CA ALA A 38 5.39 -13.14 5.80
C ALA A 38 6.21 -11.90 5.43
N ALA A 39 6.57 -11.71 4.18
CA ALA A 39 7.33 -10.55 3.74
C ALA A 39 6.39 -9.54 3.07
N GLY A 40 6.39 -8.31 3.58
CA GLY A 40 5.72 -7.21 2.92
C GLY A 40 6.23 -7.01 1.50
N GLN A 41 5.39 -6.46 0.64
CA GLN A 41 5.72 -6.16 -0.74
C GLN A 41 6.41 -4.80 -0.84
N ALA A 42 7.61 -4.76 -1.40
CA ALA A 42 8.29 -3.50 -1.67
C ALA A 42 7.64 -2.79 -2.86
N ILE A 43 7.28 -1.54 -2.66
CA ILE A 43 6.70 -0.66 -3.66
C ILE A 43 7.72 0.42 -4.03
N ASN A 44 7.86 0.64 -5.31
CA ASN A 44 8.78 1.61 -5.88
C ASN A 44 8.01 2.51 -6.85
N LEU A 45 7.94 3.78 -6.54
CA LEU A 45 7.21 4.79 -7.30
C LEU A 45 8.13 5.97 -7.65
N LEU A 46 7.70 6.81 -8.58
CA LEU A 46 8.43 8.00 -9.00
C LEU A 46 9.88 7.71 -9.43
N ASP A 47 10.04 6.68 -10.27
CA ASP A 47 11.35 6.26 -10.79
C ASP A 47 12.39 5.96 -9.69
N GLY A 48 11.90 5.40 -8.58
CA GLY A 48 12.75 5.02 -7.43
C GLY A 48 12.88 6.08 -6.35
N LYS A 49 12.30 7.24 -6.54
CA LYS A 49 12.38 8.34 -5.56
C LYS A 49 11.49 8.12 -4.34
N LEU A 50 10.46 7.29 -4.47
CA LEU A 50 9.58 6.91 -3.38
C LEU A 50 9.51 5.40 -3.25
N ASN A 51 9.96 4.89 -2.13
CA ASN A 51 9.93 3.46 -1.81
C ASN A 51 9.29 3.24 -0.45
N PHE A 52 8.48 2.20 -0.33
CA PHE A 52 7.92 1.76 0.93
C PHE A 52 7.52 0.29 0.85
N THR A 53 7.22 -0.30 2.01
CA THR A 53 6.82 -1.70 2.09
C THR A 53 5.35 -1.79 2.49
N LEU A 54 4.56 -2.47 1.67
CA LEU A 54 3.18 -2.83 1.99
C LEU A 54 3.13 -4.04 2.92
N PRO A 55 2.17 -4.10 3.84
CA PRO A 55 1.86 -5.33 4.56
C PRO A 55 1.50 -6.47 3.62
N ALA A 56 1.75 -7.70 4.07
CA ALA A 56 1.35 -8.89 3.33
C ALA A 56 -0.16 -8.91 3.07
N GLY A 57 -0.57 -9.44 1.92
CA GLY A 57 -1.97 -9.58 1.54
C GLY A 57 -2.60 -8.35 0.86
N MET A 58 -1.86 -7.28 0.68
CA MET A 58 -2.32 -6.13 -0.10
C MET A 58 -1.94 -6.27 -1.57
N THR A 59 -2.85 -5.85 -2.45
CA THR A 59 -2.67 -5.90 -3.91
C THR A 59 -2.93 -4.56 -4.54
N ASP A 60 -2.29 -4.29 -5.66
CA ASP A 60 -2.50 -3.09 -6.45
C ASP A 60 -3.90 -3.10 -7.08
N GLN A 61 -4.70 -2.09 -6.75
CA GLN A 61 -6.05 -1.89 -7.25
C GLN A 61 -6.16 -0.66 -8.15
N SER A 62 -5.06 0.00 -8.47
CA SER A 62 -5.04 1.27 -9.20
C SER A 62 -5.79 1.20 -10.54
N GLY A 63 -5.65 0.09 -11.27
CA GLY A 63 -6.34 -0.12 -12.55
C GLY A 63 -7.82 -0.50 -12.44
N LYS A 64 -8.31 -0.90 -11.28
CA LYS A 64 -9.69 -1.39 -11.10
C LYS A 64 -10.68 -0.31 -10.70
N LEU A 65 -10.20 0.80 -10.15
CA LEU A 65 -11.04 1.87 -9.65
C LEU A 65 -11.44 2.90 -10.73
N GLY A 66 -11.12 2.63 -12.00
CA GLY A 66 -11.46 3.51 -13.11
C GLY A 66 -10.72 4.85 -13.10
N THR A 67 -9.87 5.08 -12.13
CA THR A 67 -9.01 6.26 -12.04
C THR A 67 -7.68 5.94 -12.72
N GLN A 68 -7.61 6.14 -14.01
CA GLN A 68 -6.34 6.11 -14.74
C GLN A 68 -5.53 7.39 -14.50
N ALA A 69 -5.50 7.88 -13.27
CA ALA A 69 -4.63 8.96 -12.93
C ALA A 69 -3.23 8.37 -12.68
N ASN A 70 -2.28 8.69 -13.53
CA ASN A 70 -0.87 8.28 -13.38
C ASN A 70 -0.23 8.77 -12.07
N ASN A 71 -0.94 9.63 -11.34
CA ASN A 71 -0.52 10.23 -10.09
C ASN A 71 -1.19 9.62 -8.85
N MET A 72 -2.01 8.57 -9.00
CA MET A 72 -2.72 7.94 -7.90
C MET A 72 -2.52 6.42 -7.94
N HIS A 73 -2.03 5.88 -6.84
CA HIS A 73 -1.83 4.44 -6.66
C HIS A 73 -2.62 3.96 -5.47
N VAL A 74 -3.39 2.90 -5.64
CA VAL A 74 -4.26 2.34 -4.60
C VAL A 74 -3.93 0.87 -4.39
N TYR A 75 -3.67 0.52 -3.14
CA TYR A 75 -3.41 -0.84 -2.69
C TYR A 75 -4.43 -1.20 -1.62
N SER A 76 -5.01 -2.37 -1.68
CA SER A 76 -5.94 -2.84 -0.66
C SER A 76 -5.81 -4.34 -0.44
N ASP A 77 -6.28 -4.77 0.73
CA ASP A 77 -6.45 -6.20 1.01
C ASP A 77 -7.72 -6.75 0.34
N ALA A 78 -7.89 -8.06 0.40
CA ALA A 78 -9.04 -8.75 -0.18
C ALA A 78 -10.39 -8.34 0.45
N THR A 79 -10.37 -7.85 1.68
CA THR A 79 -11.57 -7.42 2.41
C THR A 79 -11.93 -5.96 2.14
N GLY A 80 -11.00 -5.17 1.61
CA GLY A 80 -11.15 -3.73 1.43
C GLY A 80 -11.12 -2.92 2.73
N GLN A 81 -10.80 -3.55 3.85
CA GLN A 81 -10.71 -2.89 5.15
C GLN A 81 -9.36 -2.20 5.38
N LYS A 82 -8.33 -2.71 4.72
CA LYS A 82 -6.99 -2.11 4.72
C LYS A 82 -6.70 -1.52 3.37
N ALA A 83 -6.31 -0.28 3.33
CA ALA A 83 -5.96 0.41 2.10
C ALA A 83 -4.76 1.34 2.31
N VAL A 84 -3.92 1.41 1.30
CA VAL A 84 -2.86 2.41 1.18
C VAL A 84 -3.05 3.14 -0.13
N ILE A 85 -3.15 4.45 -0.07
CA ILE A 85 -3.35 5.30 -1.24
C ILE A 85 -2.18 6.26 -1.31
N VAL A 86 -1.54 6.32 -2.46
CA VAL A 86 -0.47 7.28 -2.75
C VAL A 86 -0.97 8.23 -3.83
N ILE A 87 -0.96 9.52 -3.52
CA ILE A 87 -1.32 10.57 -4.46
C ILE A 87 -0.11 11.49 -4.63
N VAL A 88 0.24 11.74 -5.87
CA VAL A 88 1.30 12.67 -6.24
C VAL A 88 0.65 13.82 -7.00
N GLY A 89 0.58 14.98 -6.38
CA GLY A 89 0.01 16.19 -6.94
C GLY A 89 1.07 17.23 -7.32
N ASP A 90 0.62 18.33 -7.87
CA ASP A 90 1.49 19.47 -8.12
C ASP A 90 1.98 20.07 -6.80
N ASP A 91 3.19 20.58 -6.81
CA ASP A 91 3.73 21.27 -5.64
C ASP A 91 2.89 22.51 -5.30
N THR A 92 2.84 22.79 -4.03
CA THR A 92 2.18 23.98 -3.49
C THR A 92 3.18 24.76 -2.65
N ASN A 93 3.04 26.09 -2.67
CA ASN A 93 3.82 26.96 -1.82
C ASN A 93 3.34 26.93 -0.35
N GLU A 94 2.25 26.22 -0.08
CA GLU A 94 1.70 26.10 1.27
C GLU A 94 2.58 25.22 2.14
N ASP A 95 2.62 25.56 3.43
CA ASP A 95 3.29 24.73 4.43
C ASP A 95 2.54 23.41 4.66
N LEU A 96 3.28 22.34 4.89
CA LEU A 96 2.69 21.02 5.13
C LEU A 96 1.78 20.98 6.35
N GLY A 97 2.09 21.76 7.38
CA GLY A 97 1.25 21.91 8.57
C GLY A 97 -0.09 22.56 8.25
N VAL A 98 -0.13 23.53 7.35
CA VAL A 98 -1.35 24.19 6.88
C VAL A 98 -2.20 23.20 6.07
N LEU A 99 -1.58 22.41 5.21
CA LEU A 99 -2.27 21.38 4.45
C LEU A 99 -2.84 20.28 5.37
N ALA A 100 -2.07 19.84 6.36
CA ALA A 100 -2.53 18.87 7.35
C ALA A 100 -3.74 19.39 8.13
N LYS A 101 -3.71 20.65 8.56
CA LYS A 101 -4.84 21.28 9.24
C LYS A 101 -6.09 21.33 8.36
N ARG A 102 -5.96 21.64 7.09
CA ARG A 102 -7.06 21.60 6.13
C ARG A 102 -7.63 20.19 5.99
N LEU A 103 -6.79 19.18 5.94
CA LEU A 103 -7.20 17.78 5.92
C LEU A 103 -7.85 17.33 7.23
N GLU A 104 -7.52 17.95 8.34
CA GLU A 104 -8.19 17.74 9.63
C GLU A 104 -9.59 18.41 9.64
N ASP A 105 -9.68 19.64 9.19
CA ASP A 105 -10.90 20.45 9.26
C ASP A 105 -12.00 19.93 8.32
N GLN A 106 -11.65 19.41 7.16
CA GLN A 106 -12.62 18.90 6.18
C GLN A 106 -13.43 17.70 6.71
N PRO A 107 -12.82 16.60 7.19
CA PRO A 107 -13.59 15.52 7.76
C PRO A 107 -14.27 15.89 9.08
N ARG A 108 -13.69 16.79 9.88
CA ARG A 108 -14.31 17.28 11.13
C ARG A 108 -15.60 18.04 10.87
N SER A 109 -15.72 18.73 9.75
CA SER A 109 -16.96 19.41 9.37
C SER A 109 -18.07 18.44 8.96
N ARG A 110 -17.72 17.22 8.53
CA ARG A 110 -18.66 16.16 8.17
C ARG A 110 -18.96 15.22 9.34
N ASP A 111 -17.97 14.98 10.16
CA ASP A 111 -18.04 14.13 11.36
C ASP A 111 -17.52 14.93 12.57
N PRO A 112 -18.42 15.56 13.35
CA PRO A 112 -18.02 16.27 14.55
C PRO A 112 -17.38 15.40 15.63
N GLN A 113 -17.52 14.08 15.52
CA GLN A 113 -16.93 13.10 16.44
C GLN A 113 -15.57 12.59 15.98
N LEU A 114 -15.04 13.13 14.88
CA LEU A 114 -13.70 12.80 14.40
C LEU A 114 -12.68 13.03 15.53
N GLN A 115 -11.92 11.99 15.84
CA GLN A 115 -10.85 12.06 16.81
C GLN A 115 -9.51 12.16 16.08
N VAL A 116 -8.82 13.27 16.27
CA VAL A 116 -7.43 13.41 15.82
C VAL A 116 -6.55 12.80 16.91
N VAL A 117 -5.80 11.77 16.53
CA VAL A 117 -4.89 11.05 17.41
C VAL A 117 -3.52 11.73 17.44
N THR A 118 -3.03 12.10 16.26
CA THR A 118 -1.70 12.67 16.09
C THR A 118 -1.72 13.70 14.97
N ASN A 119 -1.07 14.82 15.18
CA ASN A 119 -0.72 15.79 14.13
C ASN A 119 0.68 16.30 14.46
N LYS A 120 1.68 15.78 13.78
CA LYS A 120 3.08 16.06 14.06
C LYS A 120 3.91 16.16 12.79
N ALA A 121 4.94 17.00 12.85
CA ALA A 121 6.01 16.97 11.87
C ALA A 121 6.92 15.77 12.14
N ILE A 122 7.28 15.04 11.10
CA ILE A 122 8.28 13.99 11.15
C ILE A 122 9.39 14.27 10.15
N GLU A 123 10.56 13.75 10.40
CA GLU A 123 11.71 13.91 9.52
C GLU A 123 12.25 12.52 9.14
N LEU A 124 12.30 12.25 7.85
CA LEU A 124 12.88 11.04 7.29
C LEU A 124 14.03 11.42 6.36
N LYS A 125 15.28 11.15 6.77
CA LYS A 125 16.48 11.40 5.94
C LYS A 125 16.45 12.77 5.25
N ASP A 126 16.48 13.84 5.92
CA ASP A 126 16.49 15.21 5.37
C ASP A 126 15.18 15.69 4.70
N HIS A 127 14.15 14.84 4.65
CA HIS A 127 12.81 15.20 4.17
C HIS A 127 11.88 15.50 5.34
N LYS A 128 11.29 16.69 5.32
CA LYS A 128 10.27 17.07 6.30
C LYS A 128 8.91 16.59 5.80
N LEU A 129 8.22 15.86 6.66
CA LEU A 129 6.90 15.32 6.41
C LEU A 129 5.96 15.77 7.53
N GLN A 130 4.68 15.73 7.26
CA GLN A 130 3.63 15.99 8.25
C GLN A 130 2.75 14.76 8.35
N GLN A 131 2.61 14.21 9.55
CA GLN A 131 1.76 13.07 9.84
C GLN A 131 0.50 13.51 10.57
N LEU A 132 -0.66 13.12 10.05
CA LEU A 132 -1.97 13.34 10.64
C LEU A 132 -2.68 12.00 10.80
N ASP A 133 -2.89 11.59 12.04
CA ASP A 133 -3.61 10.37 12.35
C ASP A 133 -4.97 10.71 12.99
N SER A 134 -6.00 10.05 12.50
CA SER A 134 -7.36 10.25 12.99
C SER A 134 -8.16 8.95 13.00
N ILE A 135 -9.18 8.92 13.85
CA ILE A 135 -10.16 7.85 13.87
C ILE A 135 -11.42 8.36 13.21
N ILE A 136 -11.86 7.65 12.19
CA ILE A 136 -13.04 7.96 11.38
C ILE A 136 -14.10 6.92 11.67
N SER A 137 -15.31 7.38 11.99
CA SER A 137 -16.48 6.53 12.13
C SER A 137 -17.37 6.67 10.91
N ALA A 138 -17.55 5.61 10.16
CA ALA A 138 -18.40 5.57 8.98
C ALA A 138 -19.25 4.30 8.96
N LYS A 139 -20.54 4.46 8.77
CA LYS A 139 -21.51 3.34 8.64
C LYS A 139 -21.43 2.32 9.78
N GLY A 140 -21.20 2.77 11.01
CA GLY A 140 -21.10 1.89 12.18
C GLY A 140 -19.77 1.15 12.31
N GLN A 141 -18.81 1.43 11.44
CA GLN A 141 -17.44 0.90 11.52
C GLN A 141 -16.46 2.02 11.85
N THR A 142 -15.44 1.68 12.59
CA THR A 142 -14.38 2.61 12.97
C THR A 142 -13.11 2.26 12.19
N ALA A 143 -12.51 3.26 11.56
CA ALA A 143 -11.26 3.12 10.83
C ALA A 143 -10.19 4.07 11.37
N TYR A 144 -8.96 3.60 11.41
CA TYR A 144 -7.79 4.40 11.68
C TYR A 144 -7.23 4.91 10.36
N SER A 145 -7.12 6.22 10.24
CA SER A 145 -6.56 6.88 9.05
C SER A 145 -5.28 7.59 9.41
N SER A 146 -4.20 7.25 8.78
CA SER A 146 -2.92 7.95 8.88
C SER A 146 -2.60 8.59 7.53
N VAL A 147 -2.43 9.90 7.52
CA VAL A 147 -2.07 10.66 6.33
C VAL A 147 -0.71 11.27 6.52
N VAL A 148 0.19 11.00 5.61
CA VAL A 148 1.52 11.60 5.56
C VAL A 148 1.62 12.50 4.35
N LEU A 149 1.94 13.75 4.58
CA LEU A 149 2.20 14.75 3.57
C LEU A 149 3.70 15.02 3.47
N GLY A 150 4.18 15.14 2.25
CA GLY A 150 5.58 15.46 1.98
C GLY A 150 5.77 16.13 0.64
N LYS A 151 6.93 16.68 0.43
CA LYS A 151 7.35 17.23 -0.86
C LYS A 151 8.48 16.38 -1.41
N VAL A 152 8.30 15.89 -2.62
CA VAL A 152 9.26 15.04 -3.33
C VAL A 152 9.40 15.57 -4.75
N ASP A 153 10.58 15.98 -5.13
CA ASP A 153 10.91 16.42 -6.49
C ASP A 153 9.93 17.47 -7.06
N ASN A 154 9.67 18.52 -6.27
CA ASN A 154 8.70 19.58 -6.59
C ASN A 154 7.26 19.06 -6.83
N LYS A 155 6.90 17.99 -6.14
CA LYS A 155 5.54 17.44 -6.12
C LYS A 155 5.08 17.26 -4.69
N LEU A 156 3.78 17.44 -4.48
CA LEU A 156 3.14 17.13 -3.21
C LEU A 156 2.81 15.64 -3.15
N LEU A 157 3.41 14.95 -2.21
CA LEU A 157 3.13 13.56 -1.90
C LEU A 157 2.08 13.49 -0.78
N THR A 158 1.03 12.72 -1.02
CA THR A 158 0.08 12.33 0.02
C THR A 158 0.04 10.80 0.10
N LEU A 159 0.46 10.27 1.23
CA LEU A 159 0.34 8.85 1.56
C LEU A 159 -0.78 8.70 2.59
N GLN A 160 -1.85 8.03 2.24
CA GLN A 160 -2.96 7.74 3.13
C GLN A 160 -3.02 6.25 3.43
N ILE A 161 -3.00 5.91 4.71
CA ILE A 161 -3.09 4.54 5.22
C ILE A 161 -4.41 4.43 5.99
N THR A 162 -5.26 3.49 5.60
CA THR A 162 -6.52 3.22 6.29
C THR A 162 -6.50 1.79 6.80
N LEU A 163 -6.80 1.62 8.07
CA LEU A 163 -6.77 0.33 8.77
C LEU A 163 -8.03 0.19 9.64
N PRO A 164 -8.50 -1.05 9.92
CA PRO A 164 -9.56 -1.27 10.91
C PRO A 164 -9.10 -0.74 12.27
N ALA A 165 -10.00 -0.06 12.99
CA ALA A 165 -9.71 0.50 14.30
C ALA A 165 -10.33 -0.31 15.45
N ASP A 166 -10.58 -1.61 15.24
CA ASP A 166 -11.04 -2.50 16.30
C ASP A 166 -10.05 -2.52 17.48
N ASP A 167 -8.76 -2.37 17.18
CA ASP A 167 -7.70 -2.13 18.13
C ASP A 167 -6.88 -0.93 17.63
N GLN A 168 -7.11 0.22 18.22
CA GLN A 168 -6.44 1.48 17.84
C GLN A 168 -4.93 1.37 17.93
N GLN A 169 -4.39 0.72 18.96
CA GLN A 169 -2.96 0.61 19.16
C GLN A 169 -2.31 -0.26 18.08
N LYS A 170 -2.96 -1.35 17.68
CA LYS A 170 -2.49 -2.20 16.59
C LYS A 170 -2.54 -1.46 15.26
N ALA A 171 -3.61 -0.71 15.00
CA ALA A 171 -3.74 0.08 13.80
C ALA A 171 -2.66 1.18 13.73
N GLN A 172 -2.42 1.87 14.83
CA GLN A 172 -1.34 2.86 14.92
C GLN A 172 0.02 2.25 14.65
N THR A 173 0.34 1.13 15.30
CA THR A 173 1.61 0.42 15.10
C THR A 173 1.77 -0.05 13.65
N ALA A 174 0.73 -0.57 13.04
CA ALA A 174 0.77 -1.00 11.64
C ALA A 174 0.99 0.17 10.68
N ALA A 175 0.33 1.31 10.92
CA ALA A 175 0.56 2.54 10.14
C ALA A 175 2.00 3.06 10.29
N GLU A 176 2.49 3.12 11.51
CA GLU A 176 3.88 3.54 11.80
C GLU A 176 4.91 2.61 11.14
N ASN A 177 4.66 1.31 11.13
CA ASN A 177 5.53 0.35 10.45
C ASN A 177 5.63 0.63 8.95
N ILE A 178 4.53 0.96 8.28
CA ILE A 178 4.55 1.36 6.87
C ILE A 178 5.34 2.66 6.67
N ILE A 179 5.07 3.66 7.51
CA ILE A 179 5.75 4.97 7.46
C ILE A 179 7.26 4.81 7.70
N ASN A 180 7.67 3.95 8.62
CA ASN A 180 9.07 3.68 8.91
C ASN A 180 9.82 3.01 7.76
N THR A 181 9.12 2.36 6.85
CA THR A 181 9.70 1.78 5.62
C THR A 181 9.81 2.80 4.48
N LEU A 182 9.20 3.98 4.65
CA LEU A 182 9.18 5.03 3.63
C LEU A 182 10.61 5.57 3.41
N VAL A 183 11.04 5.51 2.17
CA VAL A 183 12.32 6.08 1.72
C VAL A 183 12.04 7.05 0.60
N ILE A 184 12.47 8.29 0.79
CA ILE A 184 12.41 9.37 -0.19
C ILE A 184 13.85 9.69 -0.61
N GLN A 185 14.10 9.76 -1.91
CA GLN A 185 15.42 10.09 -2.47
C GLN A 185 15.38 11.43 -3.19
#